data_6fa26d4735b1b9e5623d78124fee07c1
#
_entry.id   6fa26d4735b1b9e5623d78124fee07c1
#
_cell.length_a   1.000
_cell.length_b   1.000
_cell.length_c   1.000
_cell.angle_alpha   90.00
_cell.angle_beta   90.00
_cell.angle_gamma   90.00
#
_symmetry.space_group_name_H-M   'P 1'
#
loop_
_entity.id
_entity.type
_entity.pdbx_description
1 polymer ?
#
loop_
_entity_poly.entity_id
_entity_poly.type
_entity_poly.pdbx_seq_one_letter_code
_entity_poly.pdbx_strand_id
1 'polypeptide(L)'
;MIGSTNGSSTSVWMDTASVPVFPPLQGDIDTQVCVIGAGIAGLTTAYLLAREGREVVLIDAFGIGAGETGRTTAHLFPPDEWYAFIEDKFGAAQARLVADSHARAIGMVESIVRDEGIGCEFERLDGYLYALPANGMKGTHDLGKEQACAARAGVQAELLARVPGLSFDTGPCVRYADQAQFHPLKYLDGLARAFTAKGGRIYGGTHAHRIRGDHQRQAVSTASGEIRAQAVVVATHTPFNDRVVMHTKQAGYRTYVVGLRVPRGTVPRILLWDTGDPYYYIRLETPDGAREHEVLIVGGADHKVGQDDHPEHRYDEIERWARARFPMAQETLYRWSGEVMEPSDGLAYLGRNPMDDDNVYVITGDSGNGMTHCTIGAMVVTDLIMGRQNPWAALYDPARKPVHGLGDFASEQANVMARYGDWLTGGDVDSVQEIPAGEGAVVRDGLRRIAVYRDPGGALHAVSAKCTHLGCAVHWNSAERSWDCPCHASRFDTEGNVLHGPAPTPLEKIELAVDATPRPDAPRGGVRRPLR
;
A
#
# COMPACT_ATOMS: atom_id res chain seq x y z
N MET A 1 13.50 -15.03 -9.30
CA MET A 1 12.59 -13.89 -9.49
C MET A 1 11.37 -14.17 -8.64
N ILE A 2 11.06 -13.30 -7.70
CA ILE A 2 9.77 -13.34 -6.99
C ILE A 2 8.75 -12.98 -8.06
N GLY A 3 7.84 -13.88 -8.37
CA GLY A 3 6.71 -13.56 -9.24
C GLY A 3 5.97 -12.40 -8.62
N SER A 4 5.93 -11.26 -9.30
CA SER A 4 5.18 -10.09 -8.83
C SER A 4 3.71 -10.47 -8.78
N THR A 5 3.21 -10.67 -7.59
CA THR A 5 1.84 -11.14 -7.37
C THR A 5 0.83 -10.00 -7.31
N ASN A 6 1.30 -8.77 -7.13
CA ASN A 6 0.43 -7.59 -6.97
C ASN A 6 0.37 -6.69 -8.21
N GLY A 7 0.68 -7.22 -9.39
CA GLY A 7 0.69 -6.50 -10.67
C GLY A 7 1.87 -6.88 -11.56
N SER A 8 1.94 -6.30 -12.76
CA SER A 8 2.94 -6.64 -13.78
C SER A 8 4.25 -5.86 -13.66
N SER A 9 4.26 -4.74 -12.93
CA SER A 9 5.44 -3.88 -12.79
C SER A 9 6.46 -4.43 -11.80
N THR A 10 7.75 -4.11 -12.02
CA THR A 10 8.88 -4.52 -11.18
C THR A 10 9.53 -3.30 -10.54
N SER A 11 9.60 -3.29 -9.21
CA SER A 11 10.32 -2.22 -8.49
C SER A 11 11.83 -2.45 -8.48
N VAL A 12 12.60 -1.41 -8.17
CA VAL A 12 14.05 -1.53 -7.95
C VAL A 12 14.38 -2.58 -6.88
N TRP A 13 13.54 -2.72 -5.86
CA TRP A 13 13.71 -3.68 -4.78
C TRP A 13 13.62 -5.14 -5.23
N MET A 14 12.67 -5.43 -6.11
CA MET A 14 12.44 -6.76 -6.67
C MET A 14 13.56 -7.18 -7.62
N ASP A 15 14.20 -6.21 -8.29
CA ASP A 15 15.32 -6.45 -9.21
C ASP A 15 16.65 -6.63 -8.48
N THR A 16 16.82 -5.93 -7.35
CA THR A 16 18.12 -5.86 -6.64
C THR A 16 18.22 -6.73 -5.39
N ALA A 17 17.15 -7.42 -5.00
CA ALA A 17 17.16 -8.36 -3.88
C ALA A 17 16.51 -9.69 -4.23
N SER A 18 16.93 -10.73 -3.51
CA SER A 18 16.24 -12.01 -3.48
C SER A 18 15.77 -12.29 -2.05
N VAL A 19 14.55 -12.77 -1.90
CA VAL A 19 13.99 -13.19 -0.61
C VAL A 19 13.83 -14.71 -0.61
N PRO A 20 13.92 -15.38 0.58
CA PRO A 20 13.78 -16.82 0.67
C PRO A 20 12.36 -17.27 0.31
N VAL A 21 12.25 -18.40 -0.36
CA VAL A 21 10.99 -19.07 -0.66
C VAL A 21 10.74 -20.12 0.41
N PHE A 22 9.55 -20.10 1.00
CA PHE A 22 9.11 -21.06 2.00
C PHE A 22 8.04 -22.00 1.43
N PRO A 23 8.00 -23.27 1.87
CA PRO A 23 7.00 -24.22 1.40
C PRO A 23 5.60 -23.83 1.86
N PRO A 24 4.55 -24.27 1.15
CA PRO A 24 3.17 -24.10 1.63
C PRO A 24 2.89 -24.98 2.85
N LEU A 25 1.88 -24.58 3.63
CA LEU A 25 1.37 -25.36 4.73
C LEU A 25 0.90 -26.73 4.24
N GLN A 26 1.17 -27.76 5.05
CA GLN A 26 0.68 -29.11 4.80
C GLN A 26 0.05 -29.67 6.09
N GLY A 27 -1.28 -29.78 6.09
CA GLY A 27 -2.05 -30.31 7.23
C GLY A 27 -2.27 -29.29 8.35
N ASP A 28 -2.93 -29.75 9.38
CA ASP A 28 -3.30 -28.95 10.54
C ASP A 28 -2.11 -28.73 11.49
N ILE A 29 -2.02 -27.54 12.03
CA ILE A 29 -0.99 -27.20 13.02
C ILE A 29 -1.58 -26.35 14.16
N ASP A 30 -0.91 -26.43 15.31
CA ASP A 30 -1.18 -25.60 16.48
C ASP A 30 -0.03 -24.60 16.72
N THR A 31 -0.36 -23.42 17.22
CA THR A 31 0.62 -22.39 17.59
C THR A 31 0.05 -21.47 18.68
N GLN A 32 0.88 -20.61 19.27
CA GLN A 32 0.39 -19.55 20.15
C GLN A 32 -0.12 -18.36 19.37
N VAL A 33 0.59 -17.96 18.30
CA VAL A 33 0.19 -16.84 17.45
C VAL A 33 0.28 -17.22 15.98
N CYS A 34 -0.79 -16.95 15.22
CA CYS A 34 -0.78 -17.01 13.77
C CYS A 34 -0.76 -15.59 13.21
N VAL A 35 0.24 -15.28 12.38
CA VAL A 35 0.34 -14.00 11.66
C VAL A 35 0.05 -14.25 10.19
N ILE A 36 -0.86 -13.46 9.60
CA ILE A 36 -1.30 -13.57 8.21
C ILE A 36 -0.78 -12.36 7.44
N GLY A 37 0.08 -12.61 6.45
CA GLY A 37 0.77 -11.59 5.65
C GLY A 37 2.25 -11.48 6.01
N ALA A 38 3.14 -11.69 5.03
CA ALA A 38 4.61 -11.66 5.19
C ALA A 38 5.24 -10.37 4.60
N GLY A 39 4.50 -9.25 4.64
CA GLY A 39 5.02 -7.92 4.47
C GLY A 39 5.71 -7.39 5.72
N ILE A 40 6.09 -6.10 5.72
CA ILE A 40 6.79 -5.48 6.85
C ILE A 40 5.97 -5.55 8.15
N ALA A 41 4.65 -5.36 8.10
CA ALA A 41 3.78 -5.43 9.27
C ALA A 41 3.82 -6.82 9.93
N GLY A 42 3.51 -7.86 9.14
CA GLY A 42 3.40 -9.22 9.68
C GLY A 42 4.73 -9.81 10.09
N LEU A 43 5.76 -9.67 9.26
CA LEU A 43 7.08 -10.24 9.59
C LEU A 43 7.74 -9.54 10.78
N THR A 44 7.58 -8.20 10.92
CA THR A 44 8.05 -7.48 12.10
C THR A 44 7.29 -7.92 13.36
N THR A 45 5.96 -8.08 13.28
CA THR A 45 5.14 -8.58 14.41
C THR A 45 5.57 -9.99 14.80
N ALA A 46 5.73 -10.90 13.83
CA ALA A 46 6.16 -12.28 14.06
C ALA A 46 7.54 -12.34 14.73
N TYR A 47 8.49 -11.54 14.23
CA TYR A 47 9.83 -11.44 14.81
C TYR A 47 9.79 -10.92 16.26
N LEU A 48 9.05 -9.84 16.52
CA LEU A 48 8.96 -9.26 17.87
C LEU A 48 8.36 -10.26 18.86
N LEU A 49 7.30 -10.98 18.48
CA LEU A 49 6.69 -12.03 19.31
C LEU A 49 7.63 -13.22 19.54
N ALA A 50 8.34 -13.69 18.50
CA ALA A 50 9.31 -14.77 18.64
C ALA A 50 10.51 -14.36 19.53
N ARG A 51 10.95 -13.10 19.45
CA ARG A 51 11.96 -12.54 20.35
C ARG A 51 11.53 -12.55 21.81
N GLU A 52 10.22 -12.41 22.08
CA GLU A 52 9.61 -12.53 23.42
C GLU A 52 9.33 -14.00 23.83
N GLY A 53 9.78 -14.97 23.03
CA GLY A 53 9.62 -16.41 23.32
C GLY A 53 8.26 -17.00 22.96
N ARG A 54 7.44 -16.32 22.15
CA ARG A 54 6.17 -16.89 21.67
C ARG A 54 6.41 -17.85 20.52
N GLU A 55 5.64 -18.90 20.47
CA GLU A 55 5.56 -19.79 19.32
C GLU A 55 4.69 -19.13 18.24
N VAL A 56 5.31 -18.80 17.09
CA VAL A 56 4.67 -18.03 16.01
C VAL A 56 4.73 -18.77 14.70
N VAL A 57 3.58 -18.81 14.02
CA VAL A 57 3.44 -19.22 12.63
C VAL A 57 3.09 -17.99 11.80
N LEU A 58 3.84 -17.77 10.72
CA LEU A 58 3.59 -16.74 9.71
C LEU A 58 3.18 -17.42 8.41
N ILE A 59 2.05 -16.99 7.84
CA ILE A 59 1.59 -17.45 6.53
C ILE A 59 1.42 -16.29 5.56
N ASP A 60 1.62 -16.56 4.27
CA ASP A 60 1.38 -15.61 3.21
C ASP A 60 0.85 -16.31 1.96
N ALA A 61 -0.10 -15.68 1.27
CA ALA A 61 -0.69 -16.23 0.05
C ALA A 61 0.33 -16.45 -1.07
N PHE A 62 1.42 -15.70 -1.06
CA PHE A 62 2.44 -15.71 -2.11
C PHE A 62 3.83 -15.94 -1.52
N GLY A 63 4.36 -14.97 -0.77
CA GLY A 63 5.68 -15.04 -0.17
C GLY A 63 6.11 -13.73 0.47
N ILE A 64 7.32 -13.73 1.03
CA ILE A 64 7.85 -12.58 1.74
C ILE A 64 7.94 -11.36 0.82
N GLY A 65 7.32 -10.26 1.25
CA GLY A 65 7.39 -8.97 0.55
C GLY A 65 6.72 -8.94 -0.82
N ALA A 66 5.91 -9.96 -1.16
CA ALA A 66 5.23 -10.07 -2.45
C ALA A 66 4.12 -9.03 -2.67
N GLY A 67 3.62 -8.41 -1.59
CA GLY A 67 2.63 -7.33 -1.62
C GLY A 67 3.25 -5.93 -1.68
N GLU A 68 2.60 -4.97 -1.02
CA GLU A 68 2.94 -3.54 -1.09
C GLU A 68 4.33 -3.20 -0.52
N THR A 69 4.89 -4.01 0.40
CA THR A 69 6.26 -3.80 0.89
C THR A 69 7.30 -3.89 -0.22
N GLY A 70 7.10 -4.73 -1.23
CA GLY A 70 7.97 -4.80 -2.40
C GLY A 70 7.77 -3.65 -3.41
N ARG A 71 6.75 -2.79 -3.21
CA ARG A 71 6.35 -1.72 -4.12
C ARG A 71 6.44 -0.32 -3.52
N THR A 72 6.79 -0.24 -2.24
CA THR A 72 7.02 1.01 -1.52
C THR A 72 8.22 1.78 -2.08
N THR A 73 8.33 3.06 -1.77
CA THR A 73 9.57 3.83 -1.92
C THR A 73 10.48 3.75 -0.69
N ALA A 74 10.01 3.10 0.38
CA ALA A 74 10.74 2.78 1.61
C ALA A 74 11.32 4.00 2.34
N HIS A 75 10.53 5.05 2.45
CA HIS A 75 10.81 6.16 3.34
C HIS A 75 10.43 5.79 4.79
N LEU A 76 11.29 6.17 5.75
CA LEU A 76 10.97 6.22 7.16
C LEU A 76 10.97 7.69 7.58
N PHE A 77 9.81 8.31 7.67
CA PHE A 77 9.68 9.77 7.78
C PHE A 77 8.48 10.15 8.68
N PRO A 78 8.26 11.45 9.00
CA PRO A 78 7.11 11.92 9.78
C PRO A 78 5.78 11.44 9.17
N PRO A 79 4.66 11.54 9.92
CA PRO A 79 3.36 11.19 9.34
C PRO A 79 3.11 12.00 8.06
N ASP A 80 2.52 11.34 7.06
CA ASP A 80 2.17 11.98 5.79
C ASP A 80 1.14 13.09 6.02
N GLU A 81 0.21 12.84 6.92
CA GLU A 81 -0.66 13.86 7.51
C GLU A 81 0.17 14.75 8.45
N TRP A 82 0.25 16.00 8.13
CA TRP A 82 1.08 16.99 8.81
C TRP A 82 0.80 17.14 10.30
N TYR A 83 1.77 17.50 11.11
CA TYR A 83 1.59 17.76 12.54
C TYR A 83 0.57 18.88 12.80
N ALA A 84 0.46 19.86 11.91
CA ALA A 84 -0.57 20.89 11.98
C ALA A 84 -1.98 20.29 11.84
N PHE A 85 -2.18 19.37 10.90
CA PHE A 85 -3.44 18.65 10.71
C PHE A 85 -3.75 17.75 11.93
N ILE A 86 -2.78 16.98 12.38
CA ILE A 86 -2.93 16.08 13.53
C ILE A 86 -3.27 16.85 14.80
N GLU A 87 -2.58 17.98 15.05
CA GLU A 87 -2.85 18.83 16.22
C GLU A 87 -4.25 19.46 16.14
N ASP A 88 -4.67 19.92 14.96
CA ASP A 88 -6.01 20.49 14.75
C ASP A 88 -7.12 19.44 14.91
N LYS A 89 -6.89 18.21 14.45
CA LYS A 89 -7.88 17.12 14.49
C LYS A 89 -7.94 16.40 15.83
N PHE A 90 -6.79 16.09 16.43
CA PHE A 90 -6.69 15.22 17.60
C PHE A 90 -6.18 15.94 18.86
N GLY A 91 -5.61 17.13 18.72
CA GLY A 91 -5.03 17.91 19.81
C GLY A 91 -3.54 17.64 20.03
N ALA A 92 -2.88 18.59 20.72
CA ALA A 92 -1.42 18.59 20.93
C ALA A 92 -0.89 17.37 21.71
N ALA A 93 -1.70 16.78 22.59
CA ALA A 93 -1.27 15.58 23.33
C ALA A 93 -1.16 14.36 22.41
N GLN A 94 -2.11 14.19 21.49
CA GLN A 94 -2.09 13.11 20.49
C GLN A 94 -1.01 13.33 19.44
N ALA A 95 -0.78 14.58 19.02
CA ALA A 95 0.33 14.90 18.11
C ALA A 95 1.70 14.48 18.69
N ARG A 96 1.91 14.62 20.01
CA ARG A 96 3.10 14.09 20.69
C ARG A 96 3.19 12.57 20.67
N LEU A 97 2.07 11.86 20.86
CA LEU A 97 2.06 10.40 20.76
C LEU A 97 2.35 9.92 19.33
N VAL A 98 1.85 10.63 18.31
CA VAL A 98 2.21 10.37 16.91
C VAL A 98 3.71 10.55 16.71
N ALA A 99 4.28 11.66 17.14
CA ALA A 99 5.71 11.94 17.02
C ALA A 99 6.57 10.89 17.75
N ASP A 100 6.21 10.52 18.98
CA ASP A 100 6.93 9.49 19.75
C ASP A 100 6.83 8.12 19.07
N SER A 101 5.67 7.71 18.58
CA SER A 101 5.49 6.42 17.90
C SER A 101 6.30 6.33 16.61
N HIS A 102 6.36 7.39 15.80
CA HIS A 102 7.15 7.44 14.56
C HIS A 102 8.64 7.38 14.85
N ALA A 103 9.13 8.19 15.78
CA ALA A 103 10.54 8.15 16.19
C ALA A 103 10.95 6.76 16.71
N ARG A 104 10.07 6.13 17.51
CA ARG A 104 10.30 4.77 18.03
C ARG A 104 10.27 3.71 16.94
N ALA A 105 9.42 3.85 15.94
CA ALA A 105 9.38 2.92 14.81
C ALA A 105 10.67 2.97 13.99
N ILE A 106 11.18 4.16 13.68
CA ILE A 106 12.46 4.33 13.00
C ILE A 106 13.58 3.70 13.84
N GLY A 107 13.62 3.99 15.15
CA GLY A 107 14.60 3.40 16.08
C GLY A 107 14.46 1.87 16.22
N MET A 108 13.24 1.32 16.11
CA MET A 108 13.01 -0.12 16.13
C MET A 108 13.60 -0.80 14.89
N VAL A 109 13.36 -0.27 13.69
CA VAL A 109 13.98 -0.78 12.46
C VAL A 109 15.51 -0.73 12.58
N GLU A 110 16.08 0.40 13.00
CA GLU A 110 17.51 0.56 13.19
C GLU A 110 18.09 -0.44 14.20
N SER A 111 17.40 -0.65 15.32
CA SER A 111 17.86 -1.60 16.33
C SER A 111 17.84 -3.05 15.80
N ILE A 112 16.79 -3.44 15.09
CA ILE A 112 16.70 -4.76 14.47
C ILE A 112 17.81 -4.96 13.43
N VAL A 113 18.06 -3.96 12.58
CA VAL A 113 19.14 -3.98 11.58
C VAL A 113 20.49 -4.20 12.25
N ARG A 114 20.77 -3.47 13.31
CA ARG A 114 22.01 -3.58 14.07
C ARG A 114 22.12 -4.92 14.81
N ASP A 115 21.09 -5.28 15.57
CA ASP A 115 21.10 -6.43 16.49
C ASP A 115 21.13 -7.78 15.74
N GLU A 116 20.50 -7.86 14.56
CA GLU A 116 20.48 -9.05 13.71
C GLU A 116 21.49 -8.97 12.54
N GLY A 117 22.27 -7.89 12.43
CA GLY A 117 23.31 -7.72 11.42
C GLY A 117 22.79 -7.68 9.98
N ILE A 118 21.64 -7.04 9.76
CA ILE A 118 20.97 -7.02 8.45
C ILE A 118 21.60 -5.97 7.53
N GLY A 119 22.17 -6.43 6.41
CA GLY A 119 22.70 -5.54 5.35
C GLY A 119 21.57 -5.08 4.42
N CYS A 120 20.89 -3.97 4.76
CA CYS A 120 19.77 -3.43 3.99
C CYS A 120 19.92 -1.93 3.68
N GLU A 121 21.12 -1.41 3.62
CA GLU A 121 21.42 0.01 3.33
C GLU A 121 20.64 0.99 4.23
N PHE A 122 20.41 0.61 5.50
CA PHE A 122 19.77 1.51 6.45
C PHE A 122 20.64 2.76 6.65
N GLU A 123 20.04 3.92 6.46
CA GLU A 123 20.72 5.21 6.55
C GLU A 123 19.84 6.25 7.22
N ARG A 124 20.39 6.96 8.22
CA ARG A 124 19.74 8.15 8.80
C ARG A 124 19.98 9.35 7.90
N LEU A 125 18.89 10.05 7.58
CA LEU A 125 18.89 11.21 6.68
C LEU A 125 17.96 12.29 7.21
N ASP A 126 18.16 13.52 6.75
CA ASP A 126 17.18 14.58 6.94
C ASP A 126 16.05 14.45 5.89
N GLY A 127 14.84 14.71 6.32
CA GLY A 127 13.66 14.83 5.46
C GLY A 127 13.29 16.31 5.26
N TYR A 128 12.78 16.65 4.07
CA TYR A 128 12.41 18.03 3.74
C TYR A 128 11.04 18.07 3.09
N LEU A 129 10.12 18.84 3.70
CA LEU A 129 8.85 19.21 3.13
C LEU A 129 8.94 20.63 2.56
N TYR A 130 8.69 20.83 1.27
CA TYR A 130 8.71 22.15 0.67
C TYR A 130 7.38 22.51 -0.01
N ALA A 131 7.06 23.81 0.01
CA ALA A 131 5.83 24.30 -0.58
C ALA A 131 6.01 24.52 -2.08
N LEU A 132 5.13 23.94 -2.90
CA LEU A 132 5.00 24.37 -4.28
C LEU A 132 4.25 25.71 -4.33
N PRO A 133 4.64 26.63 -5.26
CA PRO A 133 3.87 27.84 -5.52
C PRO A 133 2.42 27.47 -5.85
N ALA A 134 1.46 28.08 -5.18
CA ALA A 134 0.04 27.82 -5.38
C ALA A 134 -0.38 28.24 -6.80
N ASN A 135 -0.43 27.32 -7.73
CA ASN A 135 -1.07 27.51 -9.02
C ASN A 135 -2.59 27.46 -8.86
N GLY A 136 -3.15 28.48 -8.17
CA GLY A 136 -4.60 28.69 -8.11
C GLY A 136 -5.40 27.75 -7.19
N MET A 137 -4.77 26.93 -6.37
CA MET A 137 -5.46 25.99 -5.47
C MET A 137 -5.71 26.57 -4.08
N LYS A 138 -6.85 26.21 -3.49
CA LYS A 138 -7.27 26.59 -2.15
C LYS A 138 -6.36 25.91 -1.11
N GLY A 139 -5.57 26.72 -0.43
CA GLY A 139 -4.79 26.33 0.73
C GLY A 139 -3.29 26.47 0.49
N THR A 140 -2.73 27.64 0.81
CA THR A 140 -1.29 27.75 1.06
C THR A 140 -1.01 26.97 2.33
N HIS A 141 -0.34 25.83 2.20
CA HIS A 141 0.15 25.12 3.38
C HIS A 141 1.10 26.02 4.16
N ASP A 142 0.74 26.31 5.40
CA ASP A 142 1.53 27.17 6.28
C ASP A 142 2.67 26.36 6.89
N LEU A 143 3.81 26.35 6.21
CA LEU A 143 5.03 25.65 6.69
C LEU A 143 5.50 26.18 8.06
N GLY A 144 5.20 27.45 8.39
CA GLY A 144 5.50 28.01 9.71
C GLY A 144 4.63 27.38 10.80
N LYS A 145 3.32 27.20 10.51
CA LYS A 145 2.41 26.48 11.40
C LYS A 145 2.84 25.02 11.56
N GLU A 146 3.17 24.35 10.46
CA GLU A 146 3.65 22.96 10.47
C GLU A 146 4.89 22.80 11.33
N GLN A 147 5.93 23.62 11.11
CA GLN A 147 7.15 23.61 11.91
C GLN A 147 6.85 23.83 13.41
N ALA A 148 5.99 24.78 13.72
CA ALA A 148 5.62 25.07 15.11
C ALA A 148 4.85 23.91 15.77
N CYS A 149 3.92 23.24 15.05
CA CYS A 149 3.20 22.07 15.55
C CYS A 149 4.14 20.88 15.74
N ALA A 150 5.01 20.59 14.77
CA ALA A 150 6.03 19.55 14.87
C ALA A 150 6.96 19.76 16.06
N ALA A 151 7.45 20.98 16.27
CA ALA A 151 8.27 21.32 17.42
C ALA A 151 7.54 21.14 18.77
N ARG A 152 6.24 21.51 18.86
CA ARG A 152 5.41 21.26 20.05
C ARG A 152 5.18 19.77 20.30
N ALA A 153 5.11 18.97 19.22
CA ALA A 153 5.04 17.53 19.31
C ALA A 153 6.34 16.86 19.76
N GLY A 154 7.45 17.61 19.78
CA GLY A 154 8.77 17.11 20.19
C GLY A 154 9.67 16.68 19.04
N VAL A 155 9.30 16.99 17.80
CA VAL A 155 10.09 16.69 16.60
C VAL A 155 11.14 17.80 16.41
N GLN A 156 12.36 17.41 16.02
CA GLN A 156 13.39 18.36 15.60
C GLN A 156 13.06 18.87 14.19
N ALA A 157 12.27 19.92 14.11
CA ALA A 157 11.82 20.54 12.88
C ALA A 157 12.33 21.99 12.76
N GLU A 158 12.90 22.36 11.62
CA GLU A 158 13.49 23.66 11.34
C GLU A 158 12.94 24.24 10.04
N LEU A 159 12.54 25.53 10.08
CA LEU A 159 12.12 26.24 8.87
C LEU A 159 13.36 26.83 8.19
N LEU A 160 13.58 26.43 6.93
CA LEU A 160 14.70 26.90 6.11
C LEU A 160 14.18 27.69 4.90
N ALA A 161 15.03 28.58 4.37
CA ALA A 161 14.71 29.36 3.20
C ALA A 161 14.60 28.52 1.92
N ARG A 162 15.32 27.39 1.84
CA ARG A 162 15.31 26.42 0.75
C ARG A 162 15.92 25.10 1.17
N VAL A 163 15.62 24.03 0.44
CA VAL A 163 16.29 22.73 0.60
C VAL A 163 17.74 22.85 0.14
N PRO A 164 18.72 22.45 0.98
CA PRO A 164 20.14 22.56 0.63
C PRO A 164 20.54 21.54 -0.45
N GLY A 165 21.50 21.93 -1.30
CA GLY A 165 22.14 21.03 -2.27
C GLY A 165 21.33 20.70 -3.53
N LEU A 166 20.09 21.13 -3.66
CA LEU A 166 19.30 20.94 -4.88
C LEU A 166 19.68 21.95 -5.98
N SER A 167 19.60 21.51 -7.23
CA SER A 167 19.88 22.33 -8.42
C SER A 167 18.79 23.34 -8.75
N PHE A 168 17.58 23.16 -8.21
CA PHE A 168 16.45 24.06 -8.38
C PHE A 168 16.09 24.75 -7.06
N ASP A 169 15.40 25.88 -7.14
CA ASP A 169 14.90 26.58 -5.97
C ASP A 169 13.58 25.99 -5.52
N THR A 170 13.54 25.49 -4.27
CA THR A 170 12.34 24.95 -3.66
C THR A 170 11.49 26.01 -2.97
N GLY A 171 12.06 27.22 -2.75
CA GLY A 171 11.48 28.13 -1.77
C GLY A 171 11.55 27.56 -0.34
N PRO A 172 10.79 28.15 0.60
CA PRO A 172 10.81 27.72 2.01
C PRO A 172 10.47 26.24 2.18
N CYS A 173 11.11 25.60 3.17
CA CYS A 173 10.87 24.20 3.51
C CYS A 173 10.99 23.96 5.02
N VAL A 174 10.36 22.89 5.50
CA VAL A 174 10.57 22.35 6.85
C VAL A 174 11.53 21.18 6.75
N ARG A 175 12.65 21.28 7.46
CA ARG A 175 13.58 20.16 7.67
C ARG A 175 13.15 19.37 8.88
N TYR A 176 13.06 18.06 8.75
CA TYR A 176 12.87 17.10 9.83
C TYR A 176 14.16 16.30 9.98
N ALA A 177 14.81 16.41 11.15
CA ALA A 177 16.03 15.67 11.43
C ALA A 177 15.76 14.18 11.70
N ASP A 178 16.81 13.35 11.54
CA ASP A 178 16.83 11.94 11.96
C ASP A 178 15.77 11.03 11.35
N GLN A 179 15.32 11.31 10.14
CA GLN A 179 14.53 10.39 9.35
C GLN A 179 15.42 9.25 8.83
N ALA A 180 14.87 8.30 8.08
CA ALA A 180 15.69 7.23 7.55
C ALA A 180 15.15 6.66 6.23
N GLN A 181 15.99 5.91 5.55
CA GLN A 181 15.67 5.05 4.42
C GLN A 181 16.37 3.71 4.54
N PHE A 182 15.89 2.72 3.82
CA PHE A 182 16.49 1.39 3.73
C PHE A 182 16.02 0.64 2.50
N HIS A 183 16.61 -0.51 2.21
CA HIS A 183 16.16 -1.42 1.16
C HIS A 183 15.15 -2.44 1.75
N PRO A 184 13.84 -2.36 1.45
CA PRO A 184 12.82 -3.08 2.19
C PRO A 184 12.91 -4.60 2.02
N LEU A 185 13.22 -5.11 0.83
CA LEU A 185 13.29 -6.56 0.62
C LEU A 185 14.56 -7.19 1.23
N LYS A 186 15.70 -6.48 1.26
CA LYS A 186 16.89 -6.95 1.99
C LYS A 186 16.63 -6.96 3.50
N TYR A 187 15.90 -5.96 4.00
CA TYR A 187 15.45 -5.96 5.40
C TYR A 187 14.58 -7.17 5.72
N LEU A 188 13.55 -7.44 4.89
CA LEU A 188 12.66 -8.60 5.09
C LEU A 188 13.40 -9.93 4.99
N ASP A 189 14.36 -10.08 4.08
CA ASP A 189 15.21 -11.28 3.98
C ASP A 189 15.97 -11.53 5.30
N GLY A 190 16.68 -10.51 5.81
CA GLY A 190 17.38 -10.62 7.08
C GLY A 190 16.44 -10.88 8.26
N LEU A 191 15.30 -10.19 8.29
CA LEU A 191 14.29 -10.37 9.34
C LEU A 191 13.67 -11.77 9.35
N ALA A 192 13.43 -12.36 8.16
CA ALA A 192 12.92 -13.73 8.04
C ALA A 192 13.93 -14.74 8.57
N ARG A 193 15.22 -14.57 8.28
CA ARG A 193 16.28 -15.40 8.86
C ARG A 193 16.35 -15.26 10.38
N ALA A 194 16.28 -14.05 10.89
CA ALA A 194 16.26 -13.80 12.33
C ALA A 194 15.03 -14.40 13.01
N PHE A 195 13.86 -14.31 12.40
CA PHE A 195 12.63 -14.92 12.87
C PHE A 195 12.71 -16.45 12.93
N THR A 196 13.18 -17.08 11.84
CA THR A 196 13.32 -18.55 11.79
C THR A 196 14.40 -19.05 12.75
N ALA A 197 15.49 -18.31 12.95
CA ALA A 197 16.52 -18.63 13.93
C ALA A 197 16.00 -18.62 15.38
N LYS A 198 14.93 -17.86 15.64
CA LYS A 198 14.22 -17.84 16.94
C LYS A 198 13.10 -18.91 17.04
N GLY A 199 13.05 -19.86 16.09
CA GLY A 199 12.07 -20.96 16.08
C GLY A 199 10.73 -20.61 15.40
N GLY A 200 10.62 -19.46 14.78
CA GLY A 200 9.45 -19.09 13.99
C GLY A 200 9.29 -19.94 12.73
N ARG A 201 8.05 -20.22 12.35
CA ARG A 201 7.70 -21.04 11.17
C ARG A 201 7.05 -20.15 10.12
N ILE A 202 7.50 -20.23 8.87
CA ILE A 202 6.96 -19.48 7.73
C ILE A 202 6.41 -20.45 6.69
N TYR A 203 5.21 -20.17 6.17
CA TYR A 203 4.61 -20.89 5.06
C TYR A 203 4.18 -19.90 3.97
N GLY A 204 4.86 -19.95 2.82
CA GLY A 204 4.49 -19.22 1.60
C GLY A 204 3.43 -19.99 0.81
N GLY A 205 2.82 -19.37 -0.21
CA GLY A 205 1.79 -20.02 -1.02
C GLY A 205 0.60 -20.54 -0.19
N THR A 206 0.35 -19.94 0.98
CA THR A 206 -0.65 -20.38 1.95
C THR A 206 -1.67 -19.26 2.18
N HIS A 207 -2.77 -19.31 1.44
CA HIS A 207 -3.83 -18.31 1.51
C HIS A 207 -4.80 -18.60 2.65
N ALA A 208 -5.01 -17.63 3.54
CA ALA A 208 -6.03 -17.67 4.59
C ALA A 208 -7.40 -17.27 4.00
N HIS A 209 -8.39 -18.13 4.15
CA HIS A 209 -9.73 -17.87 3.62
C HIS A 209 -10.72 -17.41 4.69
N ARG A 210 -10.48 -17.79 5.95
CA ARG A 210 -11.42 -17.57 7.04
C ARG A 210 -10.74 -17.66 8.39
N ILE A 211 -11.24 -16.86 9.34
CA ILE A 211 -10.92 -16.95 10.77
C ILE A 211 -12.22 -17.26 11.50
N ARG A 212 -12.17 -18.21 12.42
CA ARG A 212 -13.29 -18.61 13.30
C ARG A 212 -12.76 -19.09 14.64
N GLY A 213 -13.48 -18.81 15.69
CA GLY A 213 -13.10 -19.29 17.02
C GLY A 213 -13.87 -18.62 18.11
N ASP A 214 -13.20 -18.46 19.24
CA ASP A 214 -13.68 -17.79 20.44
C ASP A 214 -12.52 -17.03 21.12
N HIS A 215 -12.78 -16.46 22.30
CA HIS A 215 -11.77 -15.69 23.06
C HIS A 215 -10.55 -16.51 23.49
N GLN A 216 -10.60 -17.83 23.44
CA GLN A 216 -9.49 -18.71 23.85
C GLN A 216 -8.67 -19.15 22.64
N ARG A 217 -9.31 -19.42 21.50
CA ARG A 217 -8.67 -20.01 20.35
C ARG A 217 -9.35 -19.67 19.03
N GLN A 218 -8.55 -19.30 18.08
CA GLN A 218 -8.96 -19.05 16.71
C GLN A 218 -8.46 -20.14 15.78
N ALA A 219 -9.23 -20.45 14.75
CA ALA A 219 -8.88 -21.35 13.66
C ALA A 219 -8.80 -20.57 12.36
N VAL A 220 -7.62 -20.54 11.73
CA VAL A 220 -7.37 -19.95 10.42
C VAL A 220 -7.44 -21.06 9.38
N SER A 221 -8.46 -21.00 8.51
CA SER A 221 -8.67 -22.00 7.46
C SER A 221 -7.87 -21.64 6.21
N THR A 222 -7.15 -22.62 5.67
CA THR A 222 -6.45 -22.55 4.37
C THR A 222 -6.90 -23.68 3.45
N ALA A 223 -6.48 -23.70 2.20
CA ALA A 223 -6.78 -24.81 1.29
C ALA A 223 -6.08 -26.12 1.69
N SER A 224 -4.98 -26.05 2.47
CA SER A 224 -4.12 -27.19 2.78
C SER A 224 -4.16 -27.64 4.24
N GLY A 225 -4.98 -27.00 5.08
CA GLY A 225 -5.11 -27.32 6.50
C GLY A 225 -5.59 -26.13 7.33
N GLU A 226 -5.69 -26.36 8.63
CA GLU A 226 -6.14 -25.37 9.60
C GLU A 226 -5.04 -25.03 10.60
N ILE A 227 -4.89 -23.73 10.91
CA ILE A 227 -3.96 -23.26 11.93
C ILE A 227 -4.77 -22.83 13.15
N ARG A 228 -4.59 -23.53 14.25
CA ARG A 228 -5.24 -23.21 15.52
C ARG A 228 -4.28 -22.39 16.39
N ALA A 229 -4.69 -21.16 16.73
CA ALA A 229 -3.86 -20.20 17.46
C ALA A 229 -4.61 -19.57 18.64
N GLN A 230 -3.88 -19.16 19.69
CA GLN A 230 -4.44 -18.38 20.80
C GLN A 230 -4.72 -16.93 20.39
N ALA A 231 -3.92 -16.40 19.46
CA ALA A 231 -4.12 -15.09 18.86
C ALA A 231 -3.85 -15.12 17.35
N VAL A 232 -4.55 -14.26 16.59
CA VAL A 232 -4.36 -14.09 15.15
C VAL A 232 -4.08 -12.63 14.84
N VAL A 233 -3.08 -12.37 14.00
CA VAL A 233 -2.76 -11.02 13.49
C VAL A 233 -3.00 -10.98 12.00
N VAL A 234 -3.91 -10.12 11.56
CA VAL A 234 -4.21 -9.86 10.15
C VAL A 234 -3.40 -8.66 9.69
N ALA A 235 -2.34 -8.92 8.92
CA ALA A 235 -1.38 -7.95 8.41
C ALA A 235 -1.34 -8.00 6.86
N THR A 236 -2.51 -8.07 6.24
CA THR A 236 -2.72 -8.30 4.82
C THR A 236 -2.96 -7.01 4.04
N HIS A 237 -2.42 -5.88 4.49
CA HIS A 237 -2.65 -4.53 4.00
C HIS A 237 -4.14 -4.13 4.16
N THR A 238 -5.05 -4.87 3.55
CA THR A 238 -6.50 -4.77 3.73
C THR A 238 -7.03 -6.03 4.40
N PRO A 239 -7.74 -5.95 5.54
CA PRO A 239 -8.24 -7.13 6.24
C PRO A 239 -9.30 -7.87 5.42
N PHE A 240 -9.17 -9.19 5.30
CA PHE A 240 -10.12 -10.04 4.54
C PHE A 240 -11.24 -10.61 5.40
N ASN A 241 -11.12 -10.58 6.72
CA ASN A 241 -12.06 -11.11 7.70
C ASN A 241 -13.15 -10.10 8.11
N ASP A 242 -12.91 -8.82 7.88
CA ASP A 242 -13.90 -7.75 8.07
C ASP A 242 -14.52 -7.38 6.71
N ARG A 243 -15.84 -7.47 6.58
CA ARG A 243 -16.51 -7.17 5.33
C ARG A 243 -17.00 -5.73 5.20
N VAL A 244 -17.12 -5.00 6.30
CA VAL A 244 -17.79 -3.69 6.27
C VAL A 244 -17.05 -2.63 7.06
N VAL A 245 -16.77 -2.86 8.35
CA VAL A 245 -16.40 -1.78 9.28
C VAL A 245 -15.07 -1.13 8.92
N MET A 246 -14.01 -1.91 8.69
CA MET A 246 -12.71 -1.34 8.35
C MET A 246 -12.70 -0.75 6.95
N HIS A 247 -13.40 -1.38 5.99
CA HIS A 247 -13.46 -0.91 4.60
C HIS A 247 -14.25 0.39 4.42
N THR A 248 -15.15 0.72 5.33
CA THR A 248 -15.85 2.02 5.31
C THR A 248 -15.02 3.15 5.92
N LYS A 249 -13.95 2.83 6.65
CA LYS A 249 -13.09 3.82 7.32
C LYS A 249 -11.84 4.21 6.54
N GLN A 250 -11.60 3.57 5.41
CA GLN A 250 -10.40 3.78 4.59
C GLN A 250 -10.73 3.63 3.10
N ALA A 251 -9.96 4.30 2.26
CA ALA A 251 -10.07 4.22 0.80
C ALA A 251 -8.73 3.80 0.19
N GLY A 252 -8.77 2.98 -0.87
CA GLY A 252 -7.57 2.57 -1.59
C GLY A 252 -7.19 3.56 -2.68
N TYR A 253 -5.93 3.98 -2.65
CA TYR A 253 -5.31 4.81 -3.68
C TYR A 253 -4.16 4.05 -4.34
N ARG A 254 -3.91 4.38 -5.60
CA ARG A 254 -2.76 3.89 -6.33
C ARG A 254 -1.78 5.01 -6.54
N THR A 255 -0.54 4.79 -6.12
CA THR A 255 0.60 5.69 -6.32
C THR A 255 1.54 5.11 -7.36
N TYR A 256 2.20 5.97 -8.12
CA TYR A 256 3.10 5.60 -9.20
C TYR A 256 4.51 6.04 -8.90
N VAL A 257 5.49 5.28 -9.38
CA VAL A 257 6.90 5.54 -9.10
C VAL A 257 7.73 5.33 -10.35
N VAL A 258 8.67 6.23 -10.59
CA VAL A 258 9.72 6.07 -11.59
C VAL A 258 11.10 6.05 -10.93
N GLY A 259 11.98 5.18 -11.43
CA GLY A 259 13.39 5.12 -11.06
C GLY A 259 14.26 5.61 -12.21
N LEU A 260 14.86 6.78 -12.06
CA LEU A 260 15.71 7.40 -13.09
C LEU A 260 17.19 7.22 -12.76
N ARG A 261 18.01 6.85 -13.76
CA ARG A 261 19.47 6.86 -13.59
C ARG A 261 19.96 8.29 -13.43
N VAL A 262 20.77 8.55 -12.41
CA VAL A 262 21.49 9.80 -12.21
C VAL A 262 22.99 9.53 -11.99
N PRO A 263 23.92 10.38 -12.45
CA PRO A 263 25.33 10.25 -12.11
C PRO A 263 25.53 10.36 -10.60
N ARG A 264 26.40 9.52 -10.05
CA ARG A 264 26.64 9.47 -8.60
C ARG A 264 27.06 10.82 -8.03
N GLY A 265 26.44 11.19 -6.89
CA GLY A 265 26.75 12.44 -6.18
C GLY A 265 26.23 13.72 -6.82
N THR A 266 25.36 13.62 -7.84
CA THR A 266 24.73 14.80 -8.49
C THR A 266 23.44 15.24 -7.83
N VAL A 267 22.82 14.38 -7.02
CA VAL A 267 21.64 14.67 -6.21
C VAL A 267 22.00 14.45 -4.74
N PRO A 268 21.60 15.34 -3.83
CA PRO A 268 21.90 15.16 -2.40
C PRO A 268 21.14 13.94 -1.83
N ARG A 269 21.75 13.24 -0.87
CA ARG A 269 21.12 12.12 -0.16
C ARG A 269 20.20 12.67 0.94
N ILE A 270 18.96 12.85 0.61
CA ILE A 270 17.90 13.40 1.47
C ILE A 270 16.58 12.69 1.14
N LEU A 271 15.64 12.77 2.04
CA LEU A 271 14.22 12.49 1.76
C LEU A 271 13.54 13.82 1.43
N LEU A 272 12.76 13.86 0.37
CA LEU A 272 12.14 15.08 -0.10
C LEU A 272 10.69 14.82 -0.50
N TRP A 273 9.76 15.68 -0.08
CA TRP A 273 8.37 15.66 -0.53
C TRP A 273 7.81 17.08 -0.58
N ASP A 274 6.79 17.27 -1.41
CA ASP A 274 6.18 18.58 -1.62
C ASP A 274 4.72 18.64 -1.15
N THR A 275 4.14 19.83 -1.20
CA THR A 275 2.75 20.11 -0.81
C THR A 275 1.82 20.19 -2.01
N GLY A 276 2.21 19.67 -3.15
CA GLY A 276 1.42 19.72 -4.38
C GLY A 276 0.17 18.85 -4.33
N ASP A 277 -0.70 19.06 -5.33
CA ASP A 277 -1.77 18.14 -5.67
C ASP A 277 -1.82 18.04 -7.20
N PRO A 278 -1.30 16.93 -7.77
CA PRO A 278 -0.67 15.82 -7.07
C PRO A 278 0.65 16.20 -6.39
N TYR A 279 0.96 15.56 -5.25
CA TYR A 279 2.23 15.69 -4.55
C TYR A 279 3.25 14.70 -5.08
N TYR A 280 4.55 15.00 -4.83
CA TYR A 280 5.66 14.14 -5.23
C TYR A 280 6.62 13.93 -4.07
N TYR A 281 7.16 12.71 -3.96
CA TYR A 281 8.15 12.33 -2.96
C TYR A 281 9.35 11.64 -3.59
N ILE A 282 10.54 11.89 -3.04
CA ILE A 282 11.81 11.61 -3.71
C ILE A 282 12.83 11.07 -2.74
N ARG A 283 13.59 10.07 -3.18
CA ARG A 283 14.82 9.62 -2.52
C ARG A 283 15.82 9.07 -3.53
N LEU A 284 17.06 8.84 -3.06
CA LEU A 284 18.07 8.12 -3.82
C LEU A 284 18.23 6.69 -3.31
N GLU A 285 18.49 5.79 -4.25
CA GLU A 285 18.94 4.43 -4.00
C GLU A 285 20.29 4.20 -4.71
N THR A 286 21.21 3.49 -4.03
CA THR A 286 22.48 3.09 -4.63
C THR A 286 22.50 1.57 -4.79
N PRO A 287 22.19 1.03 -5.98
CA PRO A 287 22.21 -0.41 -6.19
C PRO A 287 23.58 -1.02 -5.93
N ASP A 288 23.63 -2.25 -5.43
CA ASP A 288 24.86 -2.97 -5.16
C ASP A 288 25.76 -3.01 -6.39
N GLY A 289 27.04 -2.66 -6.20
CA GLY A 289 28.03 -2.64 -7.26
C GLY A 289 27.96 -1.45 -8.23
N ALA A 290 26.95 -0.58 -8.12
CA ALA A 290 26.84 0.63 -8.91
C ALA A 290 27.87 1.68 -8.44
N ARG A 291 28.95 1.88 -9.24
CA ARG A 291 30.03 2.82 -8.87
C ARG A 291 29.79 4.23 -9.45
N GLU A 292 29.12 4.32 -10.59
CA GLU A 292 29.04 5.54 -11.40
C GLU A 292 27.66 6.20 -11.36
N HIS A 293 26.62 5.48 -10.91
CA HIS A 293 25.26 6.00 -10.90
C HIS A 293 24.51 5.63 -9.62
N GLU A 294 23.44 6.36 -9.40
CA GLU A 294 22.39 6.12 -8.41
C GLU A 294 21.04 6.09 -9.12
N VAL A 295 20.02 5.58 -8.45
CA VAL A 295 18.64 5.60 -8.91
C VAL A 295 17.89 6.68 -8.16
N LEU A 296 17.45 7.70 -8.87
CA LEU A 296 16.54 8.72 -8.35
C LEU A 296 15.12 8.13 -8.40
N ILE A 297 14.58 7.81 -7.24
CA ILE A 297 13.23 7.30 -7.07
C ILE A 297 12.31 8.50 -6.86
N VAL A 298 11.30 8.64 -7.73
CA VAL A 298 10.27 9.70 -7.65
C VAL A 298 8.91 9.04 -7.69
N GLY A 299 8.10 9.27 -6.65
CA GLY A 299 6.75 8.77 -6.56
C GLY A 299 5.72 9.88 -6.45
N GLY A 300 4.43 9.55 -6.67
CA GLY A 300 3.30 10.47 -6.59
C GLY A 300 2.24 10.22 -7.66
N ALA A 301 1.54 11.27 -8.05
CA ALA A 301 0.46 11.27 -9.05
C ALA A 301 -0.66 10.27 -8.73
N ASP A 302 -1.06 10.22 -7.47
CA ASP A 302 -2.00 9.27 -6.89
C ASP A 302 -3.41 9.44 -7.44
N HIS A 303 -4.14 8.31 -7.51
CA HIS A 303 -5.58 8.31 -7.79
C HIS A 303 -6.26 7.15 -7.07
N LYS A 304 -7.59 7.23 -6.92
CA LYS A 304 -8.37 6.12 -6.33
C LYS A 304 -8.31 4.89 -7.21
N VAL A 305 -8.08 3.73 -6.60
CA VAL A 305 -8.03 2.43 -7.28
C VAL A 305 -9.29 2.24 -8.14
N GLY A 306 -9.10 1.80 -9.39
CA GLY A 306 -10.19 1.53 -10.35
C GLY A 306 -10.96 2.77 -10.82
N GLN A 307 -10.41 3.99 -10.67
CA GLN A 307 -11.08 5.24 -11.04
C GLN A 307 -10.26 6.10 -12.04
N ASP A 308 -9.24 5.56 -12.66
CA ASP A 308 -8.48 6.20 -13.75
C ASP A 308 -8.53 5.32 -15.00
N ASP A 309 -8.96 5.89 -16.12
CA ASP A 309 -9.09 5.19 -17.40
C ASP A 309 -7.73 5.05 -18.12
N HIS A 310 -6.72 5.82 -17.72
CA HIS A 310 -5.39 5.89 -18.36
C HIS A 310 -4.25 5.92 -17.34
N PRO A 311 -4.18 4.94 -16.42
CA PRO A 311 -3.22 4.95 -15.32
C PRO A 311 -1.75 4.92 -15.79
N GLU A 312 -1.46 4.42 -16.99
CA GLU A 312 -0.12 4.40 -17.59
C GLU A 312 0.44 5.80 -17.84
N HIS A 313 -0.41 6.82 -18.03
CA HIS A 313 0.02 8.21 -18.23
C HIS A 313 0.62 8.84 -16.96
N ARG A 314 0.35 8.26 -15.77
CA ARG A 314 0.90 8.73 -14.50
C ARG A 314 2.43 8.63 -14.47
N TYR A 315 2.99 7.57 -15.04
CA TYR A 315 4.45 7.43 -15.16
C TYR A 315 5.07 8.56 -15.98
N ASP A 316 4.45 8.93 -17.10
CA ASP A 316 4.94 10.00 -17.96
C ASP A 316 4.80 11.39 -17.32
N GLU A 317 3.78 11.57 -16.48
CA GLU A 317 3.60 12.79 -15.67
C GLU A 317 4.74 12.94 -14.65
N ILE A 318 5.02 11.89 -13.86
CA ILE A 318 6.10 11.88 -12.88
C ILE A 318 7.46 12.06 -13.56
N GLU A 319 7.71 11.36 -14.66
CA GLU A 319 8.97 11.47 -15.39
C GLU A 319 9.20 12.88 -15.94
N ARG A 320 8.18 13.51 -16.48
CA ARG A 320 8.23 14.90 -16.97
C ARG A 320 8.51 15.87 -15.83
N TRP A 321 7.82 15.70 -14.69
CA TRP A 321 8.04 16.49 -13.49
C TRP A 321 9.47 16.35 -12.94
N ALA A 322 9.97 15.11 -12.87
CA ALA A 322 11.31 14.78 -12.37
C ALA A 322 12.42 15.37 -13.27
N ARG A 323 12.33 15.18 -14.59
CA ARG A 323 13.33 15.70 -15.54
C ARG A 323 13.40 17.23 -15.60
N ALA A 324 12.28 17.92 -15.37
CA ALA A 324 12.26 19.38 -15.28
C ALA A 324 13.06 19.90 -14.07
N ARG A 325 13.15 19.13 -12.98
CA ARG A 325 13.83 19.51 -11.72
C ARG A 325 15.22 18.92 -11.59
N PHE A 326 15.42 17.74 -12.15
CA PHE A 326 16.68 16.99 -12.13
C PHE A 326 17.18 16.79 -13.58
N PRO A 327 17.72 17.83 -14.21
CA PRO A 327 18.14 17.77 -15.62
C PRO A 327 19.30 16.80 -15.88
N MET A 328 19.99 16.33 -14.80
CA MET A 328 21.01 15.29 -14.87
C MET A 328 20.41 13.88 -15.00
N ALA A 329 19.08 13.70 -14.85
CA ALA A 329 18.43 12.41 -14.99
C ALA A 329 18.56 11.90 -16.43
N GLN A 330 19.04 10.66 -16.54
CA GLN A 330 19.30 9.96 -17.79
C GLN A 330 18.11 9.04 -18.14
N GLU A 331 18.36 7.77 -18.39
CA GLU A 331 17.32 6.79 -18.74
C GLU A 331 16.41 6.43 -17.58
N THR A 332 15.17 6.05 -17.87
CA THR A 332 14.24 5.48 -16.92
C THR A 332 14.53 3.98 -16.79
N LEU A 333 14.98 3.57 -15.60
CA LEU A 333 15.33 2.18 -15.30
C LEU A 333 14.12 1.38 -14.83
N TYR A 334 13.23 2.01 -14.04
CA TYR A 334 12.11 1.35 -13.37
C TYR A 334 10.85 2.19 -13.49
N ARG A 335 9.72 1.50 -13.61
CA ARG A 335 8.36 2.03 -13.46
C ARG A 335 7.55 1.01 -12.68
N TRP A 336 6.96 1.41 -11.57
CA TRP A 336 6.09 0.53 -10.78
C TRP A 336 5.03 1.33 -10.06
N SER A 337 4.01 0.65 -9.56
CA SER A 337 2.98 1.27 -8.75
C SER A 337 2.73 0.47 -7.48
N GLY A 338 2.24 1.13 -6.45
CA GLY A 338 1.85 0.56 -5.17
C GLY A 338 0.45 0.97 -4.79
N GLU A 339 -0.13 0.28 -3.82
CA GLU A 339 -1.42 0.62 -3.25
C GLU A 339 -1.25 1.16 -1.84
N VAL A 340 -2.00 2.20 -1.52
CA VAL A 340 -2.02 2.87 -0.23
C VAL A 340 -3.45 2.87 0.30
N MET A 341 -3.62 2.54 1.59
CA MET A 341 -4.91 2.61 2.25
C MET A 341 -4.99 3.88 3.09
N GLU A 342 -5.81 4.86 2.62
CA GLU A 342 -5.99 6.15 3.29
C GLU A 342 -7.12 6.08 4.31
N PRO A 343 -6.83 6.19 5.62
CA PRO A 343 -7.85 6.31 6.66
C PRO A 343 -8.60 7.64 6.55
N SER A 344 -9.90 7.64 6.79
CA SER A 344 -10.71 8.87 6.73
C SER A 344 -10.33 9.93 7.77
N ASP A 345 -9.57 9.57 8.79
CA ASP A 345 -9.08 10.48 9.83
C ASP A 345 -7.55 10.70 9.79
N GLY A 346 -6.83 10.10 8.82
CA GLY A 346 -5.40 10.29 8.60
C GLY A 346 -4.47 9.47 9.50
N LEU A 347 -4.98 8.60 10.37
CA LEU A 347 -4.17 7.76 11.23
C LEU A 347 -4.44 6.26 11.00
N ALA A 348 -3.40 5.45 11.00
CA ALA A 348 -3.49 4.00 10.83
C ALA A 348 -4.40 3.32 11.86
N TYR A 349 -4.91 2.13 11.51
CA TYR A 349 -5.70 1.28 12.40
C TYR A 349 -4.86 0.09 12.85
N LEU A 350 -4.43 0.11 14.13
CA LEU A 350 -3.43 -0.81 14.69
C LEU A 350 -3.91 -1.34 16.04
N GLY A 351 -4.34 -2.60 16.12
CA GLY A 351 -4.81 -3.16 17.38
C GLY A 351 -5.86 -4.26 17.21
N ARG A 352 -6.79 -4.37 18.16
CA ARG A 352 -7.85 -5.39 18.12
C ARG A 352 -8.86 -5.08 17.01
N ASN A 353 -9.22 -6.10 16.25
CA ASN A 353 -10.25 -5.92 15.22
C ASN A 353 -11.63 -5.76 15.85
N PRO A 354 -12.37 -4.66 15.60
CA PRO A 354 -13.56 -4.30 16.37
C PRO A 354 -14.75 -5.26 16.19
N MET A 355 -14.76 -6.09 15.16
CA MET A 355 -15.88 -7.01 14.85
C MET A 355 -15.54 -8.48 15.08
N ASP A 356 -14.33 -8.75 15.57
CA ASP A 356 -13.85 -10.10 15.90
C ASP A 356 -13.72 -10.29 17.41
N ASP A 357 -13.32 -11.48 17.83
CA ASP A 357 -12.96 -11.77 19.21
C ASP A 357 -11.73 -10.97 19.66
N ASP A 358 -11.58 -10.78 20.97
CA ASP A 358 -10.51 -9.96 21.57
C ASP A 358 -9.08 -10.43 21.25
N ASN A 359 -8.90 -11.62 20.71
CA ASN A 359 -7.63 -12.22 20.32
C ASN A 359 -7.35 -12.16 18.82
N VAL A 360 -8.14 -11.40 18.05
CA VAL A 360 -7.90 -11.09 16.64
C VAL A 360 -7.46 -9.63 16.50
N TYR A 361 -6.31 -9.41 15.87
CA TYR A 361 -5.67 -8.12 15.71
C TYR A 361 -5.53 -7.76 14.24
N VAL A 362 -5.52 -6.45 13.93
CA VAL A 362 -5.37 -5.93 12.57
C VAL A 362 -4.29 -4.84 12.52
N ILE A 363 -3.57 -4.78 11.40
CA ILE A 363 -2.65 -3.70 11.03
C ILE A 363 -3.02 -3.26 9.62
N THR A 364 -3.61 -2.06 9.46
CA THR A 364 -4.12 -1.54 8.18
C THR A 364 -4.22 -0.01 8.18
N GLY A 365 -4.50 0.61 7.03
CA GLY A 365 -4.68 2.05 6.93
C GLY A 365 -3.37 2.80 7.09
N ASP A 366 -2.38 2.47 6.28
CA ASP A 366 -1.01 2.93 6.43
C ASP A 366 -0.77 4.38 5.96
N SER A 367 -1.75 5.02 5.29
CA SER A 367 -1.75 6.44 4.91
C SER A 367 -0.42 6.87 4.26
N GLY A 368 0.01 6.20 3.18
CA GLY A 368 1.29 6.50 2.51
C GLY A 368 2.56 6.24 3.34
N ASN A 369 2.43 6.02 4.64
CA ASN A 369 3.54 5.87 5.60
C ASN A 369 3.74 4.41 6.06
N GLY A 370 3.60 3.46 5.12
CA GLY A 370 3.54 2.03 5.40
C GLY A 370 4.73 1.48 6.16
N MET A 371 5.95 1.96 5.91
CA MET A 371 7.15 1.48 6.60
C MET A 371 7.11 1.81 8.10
N THR A 372 6.66 3.02 8.43
CA THR A 372 6.60 3.51 9.81
C THR A 372 5.35 2.97 10.51
N HIS A 373 4.14 3.15 9.94
CA HIS A 373 2.89 2.71 10.56
C HIS A 373 2.82 1.19 10.78
N CYS A 374 3.31 0.38 9.83
CA CYS A 374 3.38 -1.07 10.01
C CYS A 374 4.33 -1.48 11.14
N THR A 375 5.43 -0.75 11.33
CA THR A 375 6.35 -0.99 12.44
C THR A 375 5.72 -0.57 13.78
N ILE A 376 5.01 0.57 13.82
CA ILE A 376 4.21 0.98 15.00
C ILE A 376 3.18 -0.11 15.32
N GLY A 377 2.45 -0.59 14.30
CA GLY A 377 1.46 -1.66 14.44
C GLY A 377 2.05 -2.94 15.02
N ALA A 378 3.22 -3.34 14.54
CA ALA A 378 3.94 -4.50 15.08
C ALA A 378 4.27 -4.33 16.56
N MET A 379 4.71 -3.14 17.00
CA MET A 379 5.00 -2.83 18.40
C MET A 379 3.72 -2.84 19.26
N VAL A 380 2.67 -2.16 18.80
CA VAL A 380 1.37 -2.08 19.50
C VAL A 380 0.76 -3.47 19.67
N VAL A 381 0.64 -4.22 18.58
CA VAL A 381 0.02 -5.56 18.59
C VAL A 381 0.84 -6.55 19.44
N THR A 382 2.18 -6.47 19.38
CA THR A 382 3.03 -7.29 20.25
C THR A 382 2.77 -6.99 21.71
N ASP A 383 2.70 -5.74 22.13
CA ASP A 383 2.41 -5.37 23.52
C ASP A 383 1.02 -5.84 23.96
N LEU A 384 0.00 -5.69 23.11
CA LEU A 384 -1.36 -6.15 23.40
C LEU A 384 -1.42 -7.68 23.57
N ILE A 385 -0.77 -8.47 22.71
CA ILE A 385 -0.69 -9.94 22.82
C ILE A 385 0.08 -10.36 24.07
N MET A 386 1.10 -9.61 24.45
CA MET A 386 1.90 -9.85 25.66
C MET A 386 1.23 -9.34 26.93
N GLY A 387 0.03 -8.74 26.85
CA GLY A 387 -0.69 -8.17 27.98
C GLY A 387 -0.04 -6.92 28.58
N ARG A 388 0.79 -6.22 27.83
CA ARG A 388 1.46 -4.98 28.23
C ARG A 388 0.63 -3.75 27.85
N GLN A 389 0.74 -2.69 28.63
CA GLN A 389 0.20 -1.40 28.25
C GLN A 389 1.07 -0.78 27.17
N ASN A 390 0.44 -0.22 26.13
CA ASN A 390 1.12 0.52 25.10
C ASN A 390 0.51 1.94 25.03
N PRO A 391 1.33 3.01 25.11
CA PRO A 391 0.83 4.39 25.18
C PRO A 391 0.10 4.85 23.91
N TRP A 392 0.33 4.20 22.78
CA TRP A 392 -0.26 4.56 21.49
C TRP A 392 -1.51 3.73 21.16
N ALA A 393 -1.79 2.66 21.90
CA ALA A 393 -2.88 1.73 21.58
C ALA A 393 -4.24 2.42 21.41
N ALA A 394 -4.56 3.38 22.30
CA ALA A 394 -5.81 4.12 22.20
C ALA A 394 -5.87 5.10 21.01
N LEU A 395 -4.73 5.65 20.60
CA LEU A 395 -4.63 6.57 19.45
C LEU A 395 -4.90 5.84 18.13
N TYR A 396 -4.32 4.65 17.97
CA TYR A 396 -4.41 3.84 16.76
C TYR A 396 -5.51 2.77 16.80
N ASP A 397 -6.36 2.76 17.85
CA ASP A 397 -7.41 1.74 18.04
C ASP A 397 -8.31 1.60 16.80
N PRO A 398 -8.41 0.42 16.19
CA PRO A 398 -9.32 0.18 15.08
C PRO A 398 -10.81 0.42 15.41
N ALA A 399 -11.20 0.35 16.69
CA ALA A 399 -12.55 0.67 17.15
C ALA A 399 -12.83 2.17 17.25
N ARG A 400 -11.81 3.05 17.14
CA ARG A 400 -12.01 4.50 17.22
C ARG A 400 -13.00 4.98 16.17
N LYS A 401 -13.84 5.95 16.56
CA LYS A 401 -14.80 6.55 15.66
C LYS A 401 -14.12 7.67 14.87
N PRO A 402 -14.32 7.78 13.55
CA PRO A 402 -13.75 8.85 12.73
C PRO A 402 -14.47 10.19 12.95
N VAL A 403 -14.55 10.64 14.20
CA VAL A 403 -15.29 11.87 14.58
C VAL A 403 -14.70 13.10 13.89
N HIS A 404 -13.41 13.08 13.64
CA HIS A 404 -12.67 14.18 13.00
C HIS A 404 -12.59 14.07 11.46
N GLY A 405 -13.03 12.96 10.88
CA GLY A 405 -13.09 12.67 9.45
C GLY A 405 -14.50 12.47 8.89
N LEU A 406 -15.55 12.97 9.56
CA LEU A 406 -16.95 12.73 9.13
C LEU A 406 -17.25 13.25 7.72
N GLY A 407 -16.65 14.38 7.31
CA GLY A 407 -16.78 14.92 5.95
C GLY A 407 -16.16 14.00 4.90
N ASP A 408 -14.94 13.58 5.15
CA ASP A 408 -14.20 12.69 4.27
C ASP A 408 -14.85 11.31 4.23
N PHE A 409 -15.25 10.78 5.40
CA PHE A 409 -16.05 9.54 5.48
C PHE A 409 -17.33 9.62 4.66
N ALA A 410 -18.12 10.70 4.78
CA ALA A 410 -19.35 10.87 4.02
C ALA A 410 -19.09 10.97 2.51
N SER A 411 -18.03 11.69 2.11
CA SER A 411 -17.59 11.82 0.73
C SER A 411 -17.18 10.46 0.14
N GLU A 412 -16.41 9.66 0.89
CA GLU A 412 -16.01 8.32 0.47
C GLU A 412 -17.20 7.38 0.32
N GLN A 413 -18.14 7.39 1.27
CA GLN A 413 -19.35 6.58 1.15
C GLN A 413 -20.22 7.01 -0.06
N ALA A 414 -20.32 8.31 -0.33
CA ALA A 414 -21.01 8.81 -1.52
C ALA A 414 -20.31 8.38 -2.81
N ASN A 415 -18.97 8.39 -2.84
CA ASN A 415 -18.19 7.88 -3.97
C ASN A 415 -18.44 6.39 -4.19
N VAL A 416 -18.37 5.55 -3.16
CA VAL A 416 -18.67 4.11 -3.25
C VAL A 416 -20.09 3.88 -3.77
N MET A 417 -21.08 4.61 -3.27
CA MET A 417 -22.47 4.49 -3.75
C MET A 417 -22.60 4.89 -5.22
N ALA A 418 -21.89 5.93 -5.67
CA ALA A 418 -21.87 6.32 -7.08
C ALA A 418 -21.32 5.21 -8.00
N ARG A 419 -20.32 4.44 -7.53
CA ARG A 419 -19.74 3.32 -8.32
C ARG A 419 -20.72 2.17 -8.54
N TYR A 420 -21.75 1.99 -7.72
CA TYR A 420 -22.84 1.05 -8.06
C TYR A 420 -23.64 1.51 -9.28
N GLY A 421 -23.59 2.80 -9.63
CA GLY A 421 -24.16 3.32 -10.88
C GLY A 421 -23.49 2.78 -12.14
N ASP A 422 -22.22 2.29 -12.04
CA ASP A 422 -21.49 1.72 -13.16
C ASP A 422 -22.22 0.52 -13.77
N TRP A 423 -23.03 -0.21 -12.98
CA TRP A 423 -23.91 -1.29 -13.48
C TRP A 423 -24.97 -0.81 -14.48
N LEU A 424 -25.30 0.48 -14.46
CA LEU A 424 -26.31 1.07 -15.35
C LEU A 424 -25.69 1.65 -16.63
N THR A 425 -24.35 1.80 -16.67
CA THR A 425 -23.63 2.34 -17.85
C THR A 425 -23.39 1.24 -18.91
N GLY A 426 -22.92 1.63 -20.08
CA GLY A 426 -22.45 0.71 -21.14
C GLY A 426 -21.22 -0.08 -20.73
N GLY A 427 -20.71 -0.96 -21.60
CA GLY A 427 -19.34 -1.49 -21.50
C GLY A 427 -18.32 -0.41 -21.88
N ASP A 428 -17.03 -0.71 -21.67
CA ASP A 428 -15.93 0.15 -22.13
C ASP A 428 -15.82 0.09 -23.67
N VAL A 429 -16.16 -1.07 -24.23
CA VAL A 429 -16.24 -1.35 -25.69
C VAL A 429 -17.56 -2.06 -26.03
N ASP A 430 -17.98 -1.95 -27.29
CA ASP A 430 -19.21 -2.57 -27.78
C ASP A 430 -19.05 -4.06 -28.06
N SER A 431 -17.82 -4.51 -28.35
CA SER A 431 -17.54 -5.90 -28.67
C SER A 431 -16.14 -6.34 -28.24
N VAL A 432 -15.97 -7.64 -27.99
CA VAL A 432 -14.66 -8.23 -27.63
C VAL A 432 -13.61 -8.07 -28.73
N GLN A 433 -14.01 -7.87 -29.98
CA GLN A 433 -13.11 -7.64 -31.12
C GLN A 433 -12.37 -6.30 -31.03
N GLU A 434 -12.91 -5.33 -30.32
CA GLU A 434 -12.32 -4.00 -30.15
C GLU A 434 -11.20 -3.98 -29.12
N ILE A 435 -11.06 -5.04 -28.31
CA ILE A 435 -10.01 -5.13 -27.28
C ILE A 435 -8.66 -5.42 -27.95
N PRO A 436 -7.65 -4.54 -27.82
CA PRO A 436 -6.32 -4.79 -28.35
C PRO A 436 -5.62 -5.99 -27.69
N ALA A 437 -4.64 -6.60 -28.36
CA ALA A 437 -3.82 -7.63 -27.75
C ALA A 437 -2.98 -7.06 -26.58
N GLY A 438 -3.00 -7.75 -25.45
CA GLY A 438 -2.34 -7.32 -24.20
C GLY A 438 -3.21 -6.43 -23.32
N GLU A 439 -4.45 -6.08 -23.75
CA GLU A 439 -5.35 -5.18 -23.03
C GLU A 439 -6.63 -5.88 -22.57
N GLY A 440 -7.33 -5.24 -21.62
CA GLY A 440 -8.60 -5.67 -21.10
C GLY A 440 -9.67 -4.58 -21.21
N ALA A 441 -10.92 -5.00 -21.26
CA ALA A 441 -12.07 -4.09 -21.24
C ALA A 441 -13.31 -4.80 -20.67
N VAL A 442 -14.23 -4.04 -20.12
CA VAL A 442 -15.54 -4.56 -19.71
C VAL A 442 -16.51 -4.47 -20.89
N VAL A 443 -17.06 -5.61 -21.26
CA VAL A 443 -18.07 -5.74 -22.33
C VAL A 443 -19.43 -5.99 -21.70
N ARG A 444 -20.48 -5.42 -22.29
CA ARG A 444 -21.85 -5.65 -21.85
C ARG A 444 -22.52 -6.73 -22.70
N ASP A 445 -23.01 -7.78 -22.04
CA ASP A 445 -23.85 -8.81 -22.65
C ASP A 445 -25.23 -8.85 -21.95
N GLY A 446 -26.19 -8.17 -22.55
CA GLY A 446 -27.51 -7.98 -21.96
C GLY A 446 -27.46 -7.22 -20.63
N LEU A 447 -27.81 -7.90 -19.53
CA LEU A 447 -27.71 -7.36 -18.17
C LEU A 447 -26.39 -7.70 -17.48
N ARG A 448 -25.55 -8.50 -18.10
CA ARG A 448 -24.25 -8.90 -17.52
C ARG A 448 -23.15 -7.94 -17.97
N ARG A 449 -22.20 -7.72 -17.11
CA ARG A 449 -20.91 -7.10 -17.42
C ARG A 449 -19.83 -8.16 -17.31
N ILE A 450 -19.06 -8.31 -18.36
CA ILE A 450 -18.01 -9.31 -18.50
C ILE A 450 -16.69 -8.57 -18.63
N ALA A 451 -15.75 -8.85 -17.75
CA ALA A 451 -14.36 -8.37 -17.82
C ALA A 451 -13.58 -9.31 -18.74
N VAL A 452 -13.09 -8.81 -19.87
CA VAL A 452 -12.42 -9.61 -20.90
C VAL A 452 -11.02 -9.09 -21.12
N TYR A 453 -10.04 -9.95 -20.93
CA TYR A 453 -8.64 -9.71 -21.28
C TYR A 453 -8.30 -10.45 -22.57
N ARG A 454 -7.64 -9.77 -23.52
CA ARG A 454 -7.04 -10.39 -24.70
C ARG A 454 -5.55 -10.53 -24.50
N ASP A 455 -5.05 -11.75 -24.42
CA ASP A 455 -3.61 -11.97 -24.26
C ASP A 455 -2.83 -11.55 -25.53
N PRO A 456 -1.47 -11.44 -25.46
CA PRO A 456 -0.65 -11.10 -26.62
C PRO A 456 -0.75 -12.10 -27.78
N GLY A 457 -1.17 -13.34 -27.52
CA GLY A 457 -1.42 -14.38 -28.52
C GLY A 457 -2.81 -14.27 -29.17
N GLY A 458 -3.67 -13.38 -28.66
CA GLY A 458 -5.05 -13.13 -29.14
C GLY A 458 -6.11 -13.98 -28.46
N ALA A 459 -5.77 -14.85 -27.50
CA ALA A 459 -6.75 -15.61 -26.74
C ALA A 459 -7.52 -14.70 -25.77
N LEU A 460 -8.81 -15.00 -25.57
CA LEU A 460 -9.69 -14.23 -24.69
C LEU A 460 -9.88 -14.95 -23.36
N HIS A 461 -9.67 -14.20 -22.27
CA HIS A 461 -9.91 -14.64 -20.90
C HIS A 461 -11.04 -13.80 -20.34
N ALA A 462 -12.16 -14.44 -20.01
CA ALA A 462 -13.37 -13.76 -19.60
C ALA A 462 -13.79 -14.15 -18.19
N VAL A 463 -14.07 -13.15 -17.37
CA VAL A 463 -14.54 -13.30 -16.00
C VAL A 463 -15.71 -12.35 -15.74
N SER A 464 -16.52 -12.65 -14.72
CA SER A 464 -17.55 -11.72 -14.26
C SER A 464 -16.91 -10.40 -13.82
N ALA A 465 -17.43 -9.28 -14.29
CA ALA A 465 -16.97 -7.97 -13.80
C ALA A 465 -17.47 -7.66 -12.38
N LYS A 466 -18.13 -8.62 -11.70
CA LYS A 466 -18.68 -8.44 -10.36
C LYS A 466 -17.65 -8.81 -9.28
N CYS A 467 -17.13 -7.81 -8.58
CA CYS A 467 -16.24 -7.99 -7.43
C CYS A 467 -16.86 -8.90 -6.37
N THR A 468 -16.11 -9.89 -5.90
CA THR A 468 -16.59 -10.90 -4.94
C THR A 468 -16.68 -10.39 -3.50
N HIS A 469 -16.20 -9.15 -3.22
CA HIS A 469 -16.36 -8.50 -1.92
C HIS A 469 -17.82 -8.04 -1.71
N LEU A 470 -18.21 -6.91 -2.30
CA LEU A 470 -19.57 -6.32 -2.16
C LEU A 470 -20.26 -6.07 -3.50
N GLY A 471 -19.75 -6.64 -4.60
CA GLY A 471 -20.46 -6.67 -5.88
C GLY A 471 -20.32 -5.43 -6.74
N CYS A 472 -19.38 -4.51 -6.52
CA CYS A 472 -19.07 -3.42 -7.44
C CYS A 472 -18.51 -3.94 -8.76
N ALA A 473 -18.64 -3.18 -9.85
CA ALA A 473 -18.01 -3.51 -11.12
C ALA A 473 -16.50 -3.26 -11.03
N VAL A 474 -15.70 -4.18 -11.56
CA VAL A 474 -14.25 -3.98 -11.70
C VAL A 474 -13.93 -3.25 -13.00
N HIS A 475 -12.79 -2.54 -13.03
CA HIS A 475 -12.27 -1.80 -14.18
C HIS A 475 -10.87 -2.31 -14.55
N TRP A 476 -10.50 -2.17 -15.82
CA TRP A 476 -9.18 -2.55 -16.30
C TRP A 476 -8.12 -1.53 -15.91
N ASN A 477 -6.99 -2.03 -15.42
CA ASN A 477 -5.79 -1.25 -15.15
C ASN A 477 -4.68 -1.68 -16.12
N SER A 478 -4.45 -0.88 -17.16
CA SER A 478 -3.46 -1.13 -18.20
C SER A 478 -2.02 -1.10 -17.68
N ALA A 479 -1.73 -0.27 -16.68
CA ALA A 479 -0.39 -0.15 -16.08
C ALA A 479 0.04 -1.44 -15.34
N GLU A 480 -0.91 -2.12 -14.67
CA GLU A 480 -0.63 -3.30 -13.87
C GLU A 480 -1.22 -4.60 -14.44
N ARG A 481 -1.97 -4.51 -15.54
CA ARG A 481 -2.68 -5.64 -16.16
C ARG A 481 -3.55 -6.39 -15.15
N SER A 482 -4.41 -5.65 -14.48
CA SER A 482 -5.28 -6.16 -13.42
C SER A 482 -6.70 -5.62 -13.55
N TRP A 483 -7.64 -6.32 -12.93
CA TRP A 483 -9.00 -5.87 -12.73
C TRP A 483 -9.10 -5.23 -11.35
N ASP A 484 -9.36 -3.95 -11.28
CA ASP A 484 -9.33 -3.16 -10.05
C ASP A 484 -10.75 -2.74 -9.65
N CYS A 485 -11.13 -2.97 -8.39
CA CYS A 485 -12.45 -2.62 -7.87
C CYS A 485 -12.45 -1.20 -7.29
N PRO A 486 -13.26 -0.27 -7.81
CA PRO A 486 -13.25 1.13 -7.39
C PRO A 486 -13.88 1.40 -6.02
N CYS A 487 -14.53 0.39 -5.41
CA CYS A 487 -15.23 0.57 -4.15
C CYS A 487 -14.31 0.41 -2.93
N HIS A 488 -13.51 -0.68 -2.89
CA HIS A 488 -12.68 -1.01 -1.73
C HIS A 488 -11.31 -1.57 -2.15
N ALA A 489 -10.88 -1.25 -3.38
CA ALA A 489 -9.54 -1.55 -3.90
C ALA A 489 -9.17 -3.04 -4.01
N SER A 490 -10.14 -3.96 -4.08
CA SER A 490 -9.84 -5.36 -4.44
C SER A 490 -9.26 -5.43 -5.84
N ARG A 491 -8.22 -6.24 -6.03
CA ARG A 491 -7.54 -6.40 -7.30
C ARG A 491 -7.46 -7.87 -7.70
N PHE A 492 -7.58 -8.09 -9.00
CA PHE A 492 -7.57 -9.45 -9.57
C PHE A 492 -6.64 -9.47 -10.79
N ASP A 493 -6.03 -10.61 -11.04
CA ASP A 493 -5.23 -10.83 -12.25
C ASP A 493 -6.11 -10.97 -13.51
N THR A 494 -5.47 -11.17 -14.66
CA THR A 494 -6.14 -11.35 -15.96
C THR A 494 -7.02 -12.60 -16.01
N GLU A 495 -6.79 -13.58 -15.12
CA GLU A 495 -7.60 -14.80 -14.98
C GLU A 495 -8.68 -14.68 -13.89
N GLY A 496 -8.78 -13.53 -13.23
CA GLY A 496 -9.72 -13.25 -12.15
C GLY A 496 -9.29 -13.78 -10.78
N ASN A 497 -8.06 -14.27 -10.60
CA ASN A 497 -7.57 -14.66 -9.29
C ASN A 497 -7.31 -13.42 -8.43
N VAL A 498 -7.54 -13.53 -7.11
CA VAL A 498 -7.31 -12.42 -6.18
C VAL A 498 -5.80 -12.12 -6.09
N LEU A 499 -5.42 -10.91 -6.46
CA LEU A 499 -4.10 -10.34 -6.23
C LEU A 499 -4.04 -9.64 -4.88
N HIS A 500 -5.10 -8.88 -4.58
CA HIS A 500 -5.21 -8.07 -3.37
C HIS A 500 -6.65 -8.04 -2.86
N GLY A 501 -6.82 -8.17 -1.52
CA GLY A 501 -8.12 -8.08 -0.86
C GLY A 501 -8.78 -6.71 -0.96
N PRO A 502 -9.95 -6.54 -0.34
CA PRO A 502 -10.65 -7.45 0.56
C PRO A 502 -11.48 -8.57 -0.08
N ALA A 503 -11.51 -8.70 -1.41
CA ALA A 503 -12.23 -9.77 -2.07
C ALA A 503 -11.77 -11.16 -1.57
N PRO A 504 -12.71 -12.02 -1.13
CA PRO A 504 -12.34 -13.29 -0.50
C PRO A 504 -12.10 -14.43 -1.49
N THR A 505 -12.55 -14.30 -2.73
CA THR A 505 -12.53 -15.37 -3.74
C THR A 505 -12.29 -14.80 -5.14
N PRO A 506 -11.79 -15.62 -6.10
CA PRO A 506 -11.65 -15.23 -7.50
C PRO A 506 -12.96 -14.75 -8.13
N LEU A 507 -12.86 -13.99 -9.22
CA LEU A 507 -13.98 -13.67 -10.10
C LEU A 507 -14.48 -14.96 -10.81
N GLU A 508 -15.78 -15.05 -11.02
CA GLU A 508 -16.41 -16.18 -11.72
C GLU A 508 -15.94 -16.21 -13.19
N LYS A 509 -15.41 -17.33 -13.65
CA LYS A 509 -15.04 -17.53 -15.07
C LYS A 509 -16.29 -17.60 -15.94
N ILE A 510 -16.23 -16.94 -17.10
CA ILE A 510 -17.33 -16.89 -18.07
C ILE A 510 -16.87 -17.50 -19.39
N GLU A 511 -17.65 -18.43 -19.91
CA GLU A 511 -17.48 -18.93 -21.27
C GLU A 511 -18.11 -17.92 -22.25
N LEU A 512 -17.28 -17.35 -23.14
CA LEU A 512 -17.76 -16.51 -24.22
C LEU A 512 -18.36 -17.41 -25.31
N ALA A 513 -19.62 -17.16 -25.71
CA ALA A 513 -20.17 -17.80 -26.89
C ALA A 513 -19.35 -17.38 -28.12
N VAL A 514 -18.79 -18.33 -28.84
CA VAL A 514 -17.87 -18.12 -29.99
C VAL A 514 -18.56 -17.43 -31.18
N ASP A 515 -19.87 -17.21 -31.15
CA ASP A 515 -20.69 -16.58 -32.18
C ASP A 515 -21.41 -15.33 -31.65
N ALA A 516 -20.71 -14.23 -31.58
CA ALA A 516 -21.36 -12.91 -31.55
C ALA A 516 -21.03 -12.16 -32.85
N THR A 517 -21.64 -12.60 -33.95
CA THR A 517 -21.88 -11.70 -35.08
C THR A 517 -22.63 -10.46 -34.57
N PRO A 518 -22.25 -9.25 -35.01
CA PRO A 518 -22.95 -8.04 -34.59
C PRO A 518 -24.43 -8.16 -34.91
N ARG A 519 -25.30 -8.04 -33.89
CA ARG A 519 -26.73 -7.86 -34.15
C ARG A 519 -26.90 -6.49 -34.85
N PRO A 520 -27.44 -6.46 -36.07
CA PRO A 520 -27.87 -5.21 -36.65
C PRO A 520 -29.06 -4.69 -35.84
N ASP A 521 -29.04 -3.39 -35.54
CA ASP A 521 -30.14 -2.61 -34.99
C ASP A 521 -30.32 -2.60 -33.45
N ALA A 522 -29.53 -1.77 -32.79
CA ALA A 522 -29.98 -1.02 -31.63
C ALA A 522 -29.92 0.49 -31.96
N PRO A 523 -30.97 1.28 -31.65
CA PRO A 523 -31.03 2.68 -32.03
C PRO A 523 -29.92 3.49 -31.35
N ARG A 524 -29.14 4.23 -32.14
CA ARG A 524 -28.14 5.18 -31.72
C ARG A 524 -28.82 6.33 -30.96
N GLY A 525 -28.78 6.30 -29.67
CA GLY A 525 -29.27 7.36 -28.80
C GLY A 525 -28.24 7.69 -27.73
N GLY A 526 -27.47 8.76 -27.91
CA GLY A 526 -26.63 9.25 -26.85
C GLY A 526 -25.51 10.18 -27.33
N VAL A 527 -25.84 11.47 -27.40
CA VAL A 527 -24.92 12.57 -27.69
C VAL A 527 -23.70 12.51 -26.75
N ARG A 528 -22.53 12.35 -27.33
CA ARG A 528 -21.24 12.58 -26.62
C ARG A 528 -21.16 14.04 -26.18
N ARG A 529 -21.13 14.30 -24.89
CA ARG A 529 -20.71 15.58 -24.34
C ARG A 529 -19.19 15.57 -24.22
N PRO A 530 -18.48 16.59 -24.70
CA PRO A 530 -17.06 16.73 -24.42
C PRO A 530 -16.88 17.12 -22.96
N LEU A 531 -16.02 16.39 -22.27
CA LEU A 531 -15.55 16.73 -20.94
C LEU A 531 -14.66 17.98 -21.02
N ARG A 532 -15.04 18.98 -20.26
CA ARG A 532 -14.18 20.09 -19.88
C ARG A 532 -13.57 19.82 -18.53
#